data_891bf4ba34d6583cac5b4d1a2925dff1
#
_entry.id   891bf4ba34d6583cac5b4d1a2925dff1
#
_cell.length_a   1.000
_cell.length_b   1.000
_cell.length_c   1.000
_cell.angle_alpha   90.00
_cell.angle_beta   90.00
_cell.angle_gamma   90.00
#
_symmetry.space_group_name_H-M   'P 1'
#
loop_
_entity.id
_entity.type
_entity.pdbx_description
1 polymer ?
#
loop_
_entity_poly.entity_id
_entity_poly.type
_entity_poly.pdbx_seq_one_letter_code
_entity_poly.pdbx_strand_id
1 'polypeptide(L)'
;KVFDLMFALEATEEQLDFTTIYGSAKNGWMSTDWQDPKDNILDLLDAVIESIPEAPYRDGSPQMQITSLDFSSFTGRIAIGRVFRGDLEENKDYMLCKRDGSTKKVRIKELHVFEGMGKAKTSKVRSGDICAITGLEGFEIGDTIADLDAPEALPRIEVDQPTMSMLFTINNSPFFGKEGKYVTSRHLRDRLFKEMEKNLALRVDETDTEDKFNVFGRGVLHLSVLIETMRREGYELQVGRPQVILKEIDGIKSEPYETLSIDVPEDVASKAINLVSLR
;
A
#
# COMPACT_ATOMS: atom_id res chain seq x y z
N LYS A 1 30.03 -2.18 2.33
CA LYS A 1 28.85 -3.04 1.99
C LYS A 1 27.74 -2.21 1.34
N VAL A 2 27.23 -1.10 1.97
CA VAL A 2 26.20 -0.26 1.33
C VAL A 2 26.72 0.38 0.06
N PHE A 3 27.90 0.98 0.13
CA PHE A 3 28.59 1.55 -1.03
C PHE A 3 28.82 0.51 -2.14
N ASP A 4 29.29 -0.69 -1.79
CA ASP A 4 29.53 -1.77 -2.74
C ASP A 4 28.21 -2.21 -3.42
N LEU A 5 27.12 -2.24 -2.66
CA LEU A 5 25.79 -2.54 -3.19
C LEU A 5 25.32 -1.44 -4.16
N MET A 6 25.41 -0.18 -3.77
CA MET A 6 25.01 0.94 -4.62
C MET A 6 25.83 0.97 -5.91
N PHE A 7 27.13 0.71 -5.82
CA PHE A 7 28.00 0.60 -6.97
C PHE A 7 27.63 -0.55 -7.90
N ALA A 8 27.29 -1.73 -7.34
CA ALA A 8 26.81 -2.88 -8.11
C ALA A 8 25.46 -2.63 -8.80
N LEU A 9 24.64 -1.71 -8.26
CA LEU A 9 23.38 -1.27 -8.85
C LEU A 9 23.56 -0.10 -9.85
N GLU A 10 24.80 0.21 -10.26
CA GLU A 10 25.13 1.29 -11.20
C GLU A 10 24.63 2.68 -10.74
N ALA A 11 24.70 2.95 -9.43
CA ALA A 11 24.32 4.23 -8.87
C ALA A 11 25.20 5.37 -9.43
N THR A 12 24.61 6.55 -9.63
CA THR A 12 25.32 7.74 -10.07
C THR A 12 26.23 8.28 -8.97
N GLU A 13 27.20 9.14 -9.32
CA GLU A 13 28.09 9.78 -8.33
C GLU A 13 27.30 10.53 -7.25
N GLU A 14 26.20 11.22 -7.61
CA GLU A 14 25.30 11.89 -6.66
C GLU A 14 24.62 10.91 -5.70
N GLN A 15 24.25 9.72 -6.18
CA GLN A 15 23.64 8.68 -5.34
C GLN A 15 24.66 7.97 -4.44
N LEU A 16 25.94 8.02 -4.79
CA LEU A 16 27.05 7.48 -3.99
C LEU A 16 27.52 8.46 -2.91
N ASP A 17 27.24 9.76 -3.07
CA ASP A 17 27.54 10.81 -2.09
C ASP A 17 26.41 10.95 -1.08
N PHE A 18 26.27 9.97 -0.20
CA PHE A 18 25.23 9.95 0.82
C PHE A 18 25.81 10.15 2.24
N THR A 19 25.08 10.89 3.05
CA THR A 19 25.40 11.09 4.46
C THR A 19 25.22 9.80 5.25
N THR A 20 26.21 9.42 6.05
CA THR A 20 26.16 8.23 6.90
C THR A 20 25.97 8.62 8.36
N ILE A 21 24.96 8.07 9.01
CA ILE A 21 24.69 8.22 10.43
C ILE A 21 24.77 6.86 11.11
N TYR A 22 25.44 6.82 12.24
CA TYR A 22 25.64 5.61 13.04
C TYR A 22 24.76 5.67 14.28
N GLY A 23 24.19 4.53 14.69
CA GLY A 23 23.39 4.57 15.92
C GLY A 23 22.69 3.28 16.27
N SER A 24 21.91 3.36 17.32
CA SER A 24 21.05 2.29 17.81
C SER A 24 19.65 2.82 18.08
N ALA A 25 18.71 2.52 17.20
CA ALA A 25 17.31 2.89 17.38
C ALA A 25 16.73 2.32 18.68
N LYS A 26 17.15 1.10 19.06
CA LYS A 26 16.73 0.47 20.32
C LYS A 26 17.19 1.26 21.57
N ASN A 27 18.39 1.83 21.50
CA ASN A 27 18.97 2.57 22.62
C ASN A 27 18.71 4.09 22.52
N GLY A 28 18.06 4.55 21.45
CA GLY A 28 17.63 5.94 21.28
C GLY A 28 18.77 6.93 20.99
N TRP A 29 19.85 6.50 20.35
CA TRP A 29 20.95 7.39 20.02
C TRP A 29 21.39 7.28 18.55
N MET A 30 21.82 8.40 17.98
CA MET A 30 22.42 8.53 16.65
C MET A 30 23.60 9.49 16.71
N SER A 31 24.62 9.25 15.88
CA SER A 31 25.83 10.08 15.80
C SER A 31 26.42 10.07 14.39
N THR A 32 27.08 11.14 14.01
CA THR A 32 27.88 11.22 12.78
C THR A 32 29.20 10.45 12.90
N ASP A 33 29.66 10.17 14.13
CA ASP A 33 30.84 9.35 14.41
C ASP A 33 30.45 8.10 15.20
N TRP A 34 30.79 6.92 14.66
CA TRP A 34 30.51 5.64 15.33
C TRP A 34 31.31 5.42 16.63
N GLN A 35 32.41 6.16 16.81
CA GLN A 35 33.25 6.11 18.00
C GLN A 35 32.79 7.07 19.11
N ASP A 36 31.89 8.00 18.78
CA ASP A 36 31.33 8.98 19.73
C ASP A 36 29.80 8.80 19.82
N PRO A 37 29.33 7.73 20.53
CA PRO A 37 27.91 7.52 20.73
C PRO A 37 27.30 8.61 21.60
N LYS A 38 26.18 9.19 21.16
CA LYS A 38 25.42 10.22 21.88
C LYS A 38 24.25 9.60 22.64
N ASP A 39 23.60 10.39 23.46
CA ASP A 39 22.41 9.97 24.24
C ASP A 39 21.08 10.42 23.63
N ASN A 40 21.11 10.87 22.37
CA ASN A 40 19.96 11.41 21.64
C ASN A 40 20.04 11.10 20.15
N ILE A 41 19.02 11.51 19.39
CA ILE A 41 18.90 11.30 17.95
C ILE A 41 19.04 12.58 17.13
N LEU A 42 19.56 13.67 17.68
CA LEU A 42 19.60 14.97 17.05
C LEU A 42 20.42 14.97 15.76
N ASP A 43 21.57 14.31 15.74
CA ASP A 43 22.41 14.20 14.53
C ASP A 43 21.66 13.59 13.35
N LEU A 44 20.75 12.64 13.59
CA LEU A 44 19.87 12.10 12.54
C LEU A 44 18.89 13.15 12.04
N LEU A 45 18.27 13.91 12.94
CA LEU A 45 17.30 14.94 12.57
C LEU A 45 17.99 16.09 11.80
N ASP A 46 19.18 16.48 12.22
CA ASP A 46 19.98 17.49 11.51
C ASP A 46 20.36 17.01 10.11
N ALA A 47 20.81 15.76 9.98
CA ALA A 47 21.12 15.17 8.68
C ALA A 47 19.89 15.09 7.76
N VAL A 48 18.68 14.81 8.30
CA VAL A 48 17.44 14.84 7.54
C VAL A 48 17.12 16.25 7.04
N ILE A 49 17.29 17.28 7.90
CA ILE A 49 17.06 18.68 7.52
C ILE A 49 18.04 19.13 6.42
N GLU A 50 19.29 18.71 6.49
CA GLU A 50 20.32 19.08 5.52
C GLU A 50 20.19 18.36 4.18
N SER A 51 19.82 17.06 4.22
CA SER A 51 19.86 16.20 3.02
C SER A 51 18.53 16.07 2.29
N ILE A 52 17.38 16.29 2.96
CA ILE A 52 16.06 16.13 2.36
C ILE A 52 15.44 17.49 2.05
N PRO A 53 15.21 17.81 0.76
CA PRO A 53 14.61 19.08 0.38
C PRO A 53 13.16 19.19 0.87
N GLU A 54 12.74 20.41 1.16
CA GLU A 54 11.33 20.70 1.47
C GLU A 54 10.42 20.30 0.32
N ALA A 55 9.19 19.91 0.66
CA ALA A 55 8.17 19.62 -0.35
C ALA A 55 7.85 20.90 -1.16
N PRO A 56 7.99 20.89 -2.50
CA PRO A 56 7.81 22.10 -3.30
C PRO A 56 6.34 22.54 -3.25
N TYR A 57 6.13 23.81 -2.88
CA TYR A 57 4.83 24.44 -3.06
C TYR A 57 4.60 24.75 -4.55
N ARG A 58 3.47 24.31 -5.08
CA ARG A 58 3.04 24.58 -6.46
C ARG A 58 1.72 25.35 -6.41
N ASP A 59 1.76 26.60 -6.83
CA ASP A 59 0.57 27.43 -6.93
C ASP A 59 -0.33 27.02 -8.10
N GLY A 60 -1.63 27.29 -7.99
CA GLY A 60 -2.61 27.03 -9.04
C GLY A 60 -3.89 26.36 -8.54
N SER A 61 -4.66 25.83 -9.49
CA SER A 61 -5.90 25.09 -9.20
C SER A 61 -5.64 23.85 -8.36
N PRO A 62 -6.50 23.56 -7.36
CA PRO A 62 -6.31 22.42 -6.46
C PRO A 62 -6.24 21.10 -7.20
N GLN A 63 -5.26 20.27 -6.80
CA GLN A 63 -5.05 18.95 -7.39
C GLN A 63 -4.41 18.00 -6.37
N MET A 64 -5.09 16.89 -6.06
CA MET A 64 -4.61 15.86 -5.15
C MET A 64 -4.86 14.49 -5.73
N GLN A 65 -3.86 13.62 -5.72
CA GLN A 65 -4.03 12.23 -6.11
C GLN A 65 -4.25 11.34 -4.87
N ILE A 66 -5.26 10.49 -4.92
CA ILE A 66 -5.53 9.49 -3.90
C ILE A 66 -4.55 8.33 -4.10
N THR A 67 -3.66 8.13 -3.14
CA THR A 67 -2.59 7.12 -3.20
C THR A 67 -2.79 5.97 -2.23
N SER A 68 -3.60 6.17 -1.19
CA SER A 68 -3.87 5.16 -0.16
C SER A 68 -5.29 5.31 0.38
N LEU A 69 -5.79 4.25 0.96
CA LEU A 69 -7.11 4.19 1.60
C LEU A 69 -6.94 3.79 3.05
N ASP A 70 -7.78 4.36 3.92
CA ASP A 70 -7.96 3.93 5.29
C ASP A 70 -9.46 3.80 5.57
N PHE A 71 -9.82 3.19 6.68
CA PHE A 71 -11.20 2.97 7.06
C PHE A 71 -11.40 3.26 8.55
N SER A 72 -12.45 4.00 8.85
CA SER A 72 -12.94 4.23 10.21
C SER A 72 -14.39 3.76 10.33
N SER A 73 -14.73 3.08 11.41
CA SER A 73 -16.11 2.66 11.69
C SER A 73 -17.08 3.84 11.86
N PHE A 74 -16.57 5.05 12.10
CA PHE A 74 -17.39 6.26 12.29
C PHE A 74 -17.55 7.07 11.02
N THR A 75 -16.48 7.24 10.24
CA THR A 75 -16.44 8.12 9.06
C THR A 75 -16.46 7.35 7.75
N GLY A 76 -16.40 6.01 7.79
CA GLY A 76 -16.30 5.17 6.61
C GLY A 76 -14.91 5.20 5.97
N ARG A 77 -14.86 5.13 4.63
CA ARG A 77 -13.62 5.17 3.86
C ARG A 77 -12.97 6.55 3.92
N ILE A 78 -11.67 6.57 4.09
CA ILE A 78 -10.82 7.76 4.17
C ILE A 78 -9.87 7.74 2.98
N ALA A 79 -9.88 8.80 2.18
CA ALA A 79 -8.95 8.98 1.08
C ALA A 79 -7.67 9.64 1.61
N ILE A 80 -6.52 9.04 1.33
CA ILE A 80 -5.21 9.57 1.70
C ILE A 80 -4.42 9.85 0.43
N GLY A 81 -3.79 11.02 0.36
CA GLY A 81 -2.99 11.39 -0.79
C GLY A 81 -2.17 12.64 -0.56
N ARG A 82 -1.35 12.96 -1.54
CA ARG A 82 -0.55 14.17 -1.57
C ARG A 82 -1.25 15.27 -2.37
N VAL A 83 -1.31 16.46 -1.82
CA VAL A 83 -1.73 17.65 -2.56
C VAL A 83 -0.61 18.03 -3.53
N PHE A 84 -0.85 17.87 -4.81
CA PHE A 84 0.14 18.06 -5.86
C PHE A 84 0.30 19.53 -6.24
N ARG A 85 -0.82 20.27 -6.28
CA ARG A 85 -0.88 21.69 -6.66
C ARG A 85 -2.03 22.38 -5.92
N GLY A 86 -1.88 23.66 -5.68
CA GLY A 86 -2.88 24.49 -5.00
C GLY A 86 -3.13 24.07 -3.56
N ASP A 87 -4.26 24.46 -3.03
CA ASP A 87 -4.64 24.19 -1.65
C ASP A 87 -6.00 23.50 -1.59
N LEU A 88 -6.16 22.53 -0.69
CA LEU A 88 -7.45 21.92 -0.37
C LEU A 88 -8.04 22.54 0.89
N GLU A 89 -9.34 22.75 0.89
CA GLU A 89 -10.08 23.35 1.99
C GLU A 89 -11.25 22.47 2.44
N GLU A 90 -11.47 22.43 3.74
CA GLU A 90 -12.62 21.75 4.35
C GLU A 90 -13.94 22.41 3.93
N ASN A 91 -15.01 21.65 3.83
CA ASN A 91 -16.36 22.09 3.48
C ASN A 91 -16.50 22.72 2.08
N LYS A 92 -15.55 22.49 1.19
CA LYS A 92 -15.55 22.99 -0.20
C LYS A 92 -15.86 21.85 -1.19
N ASP A 93 -16.46 22.23 -2.31
CA ASP A 93 -16.80 21.32 -3.39
C ASP A 93 -15.63 21.22 -4.37
N TYR A 94 -15.36 20.00 -4.85
CA TYR A 94 -14.32 19.64 -5.79
C TYR A 94 -14.85 18.67 -6.85
N MET A 95 -14.06 18.43 -7.88
CA MET A 95 -14.32 17.39 -8.87
C MET A 95 -13.46 16.17 -8.59
N LEU A 96 -14.06 15.00 -8.46
CA LEU A 96 -13.38 13.72 -8.44
C LEU A 96 -13.26 13.22 -9.87
N CYS A 97 -12.04 13.20 -10.40
CA CYS A 97 -11.71 12.63 -11.70
C CYS A 97 -11.37 11.15 -11.51
N LYS A 98 -12.21 10.28 -12.05
CA LYS A 98 -12.11 8.84 -11.88
C LYS A 98 -11.19 8.19 -12.91
N ARG A 99 -10.78 6.96 -12.60
CA ARG A 99 -9.91 6.16 -13.47
C ARG A 99 -10.50 5.88 -14.85
N ASP A 100 -11.82 5.75 -14.99
CA ASP A 100 -12.53 5.54 -16.26
C ASP A 100 -12.67 6.81 -17.11
N GLY A 101 -12.18 7.97 -16.61
CA GLY A 101 -12.31 9.26 -17.25
C GLY A 101 -13.60 10.00 -16.88
N SER A 102 -14.50 9.39 -16.12
CA SER A 102 -15.69 10.06 -15.61
C SER A 102 -15.34 11.05 -14.50
N THR A 103 -16.18 12.05 -14.30
CA THR A 103 -16.02 13.04 -13.24
C THR A 103 -17.26 13.06 -12.35
N LYS A 104 -17.06 13.26 -11.06
CA LYS A 104 -18.13 13.36 -10.07
C LYS A 104 -17.87 14.54 -9.14
N LYS A 105 -18.87 15.39 -8.94
CA LYS A 105 -18.80 16.44 -7.93
C LYS A 105 -18.81 15.80 -6.54
N VAL A 106 -17.86 16.19 -5.69
CA VAL A 106 -17.69 15.71 -4.32
C VAL A 106 -17.45 16.87 -3.38
N ARG A 107 -17.78 16.69 -2.10
CA ARG A 107 -17.53 17.67 -1.05
C ARG A 107 -16.62 17.08 0.00
N ILE A 108 -15.54 17.76 0.32
CA ILE A 108 -14.67 17.43 1.45
C ILE A 108 -15.40 17.81 2.74
N LYS A 109 -15.77 16.82 3.56
CA LYS A 109 -16.43 17.09 4.86
C LYS A 109 -15.43 17.43 5.94
N GLU A 110 -14.36 16.64 6.04
CA GLU A 110 -13.28 16.90 6.99
C GLU A 110 -11.93 16.65 6.33
N LEU A 111 -10.98 17.46 6.70
CA LEU A 111 -9.61 17.46 6.22
C LEU A 111 -8.67 17.27 7.41
N HIS A 112 -7.72 16.34 7.28
CA HIS A 112 -6.76 16.01 8.33
C HIS A 112 -5.34 16.00 7.77
N VAL A 113 -4.38 16.41 8.59
CA VAL A 113 -2.95 16.24 8.37
C VAL A 113 -2.41 15.21 9.34
N PHE A 114 -1.24 14.63 9.02
CA PHE A 114 -0.60 13.67 9.90
C PHE A 114 0.33 14.41 10.87
N GLU A 115 0.09 14.22 12.16
CA GLU A 115 0.93 14.77 13.23
C GLU A 115 1.34 13.65 14.19
N GLY A 116 2.66 13.40 14.31
CA GLY A 116 3.19 12.30 15.08
C GLY A 116 2.60 10.95 14.66
N MET A 117 1.99 10.24 15.60
CA MET A 117 1.34 8.94 15.35
C MET A 117 -0.16 9.06 15.01
N GLY A 118 -0.68 10.26 14.91
CA GLY A 118 -2.11 10.52 14.74
C GLY A 118 -2.45 11.39 13.54
N LYS A 119 -3.71 11.81 13.49
CA LYS A 119 -4.25 12.73 12.50
C LYS A 119 -4.84 13.93 13.23
N ALA A 120 -4.47 15.14 12.82
CA ALA A 120 -5.03 16.39 13.33
C ALA A 120 -5.98 16.99 12.28
N LYS A 121 -7.14 17.46 12.73
CA LYS A 121 -8.10 18.14 11.86
C LYS A 121 -7.57 19.52 11.48
N THR A 122 -7.73 19.90 10.22
CA THR A 122 -7.34 21.21 9.69
C THR A 122 -8.39 21.74 8.73
N SER A 123 -8.49 23.06 8.62
CA SER A 123 -9.36 23.68 7.64
C SER A 123 -8.77 23.78 6.24
N LYS A 124 -7.43 23.65 6.11
CA LYS A 124 -6.72 23.83 4.85
C LYS A 124 -5.43 23.02 4.81
N VAL A 125 -5.13 22.45 3.65
CA VAL A 125 -3.87 21.73 3.38
C VAL A 125 -3.23 22.29 2.10
N ARG A 126 -1.93 22.53 2.15
CA ARG A 126 -1.16 23.16 1.07
C ARG A 126 -0.56 22.11 0.12
N SER A 127 -0.23 22.57 -1.08
CA SER A 127 0.57 21.79 -2.02
C SER A 127 1.86 21.28 -1.38
N GLY A 128 2.19 20.01 -1.62
CA GLY A 128 3.33 19.31 -1.05
C GLY A 128 2.98 18.42 0.14
N ASP A 129 1.96 18.76 0.90
CA ASP A 129 1.54 18.03 2.09
C ASP A 129 0.73 16.76 1.76
N ILE A 130 0.77 15.80 2.68
CA ILE A 130 -0.06 14.61 2.66
C ILE A 130 -1.25 14.83 3.58
N CYS A 131 -2.45 14.55 3.09
CA CYS A 131 -3.67 14.69 3.87
C CYS A 131 -4.57 13.47 3.81
N ALA A 132 -5.47 13.38 4.77
CA ALA A 132 -6.54 12.41 4.84
C ALA A 132 -7.89 13.14 4.75
N ILE A 133 -8.77 12.65 3.89
CA ILE A 133 -10.06 13.26 3.58
C ILE A 133 -11.19 12.30 3.91
N THR A 134 -12.20 12.79 4.62
CA THR A 134 -13.40 12.04 4.93
C THR A 134 -14.64 12.60 4.23
N GLY A 135 -15.68 11.79 4.13
CA GLY A 135 -16.95 12.18 3.54
C GLY A 135 -17.02 12.11 2.02
N LEU A 136 -15.99 11.56 1.38
CA LEU A 136 -16.02 11.22 -0.04
C LEU A 136 -16.66 9.84 -0.26
N GLU A 137 -17.36 9.68 -1.39
CA GLU A 137 -17.99 8.42 -1.78
C GLU A 137 -17.58 8.00 -3.19
N GLY A 138 -17.36 6.70 -3.37
CA GLY A 138 -17.11 6.09 -4.66
C GLY A 138 -15.77 6.49 -5.29
N PHE A 139 -14.74 6.71 -4.47
CA PHE A 139 -13.38 7.00 -4.90
C PHE A 139 -12.50 5.74 -4.78
N GLU A 140 -11.43 5.74 -5.57
CA GLU A 140 -10.44 4.67 -5.63
C GLU A 140 -9.01 5.25 -5.63
N ILE A 141 -8.01 4.36 -5.38
CA ILE A 141 -6.61 4.76 -5.56
C ILE A 141 -6.36 5.11 -7.03
N GLY A 142 -5.63 6.20 -7.25
CA GLY A 142 -5.34 6.74 -8.57
C GLY A 142 -6.35 7.78 -9.03
N ASP A 143 -7.51 7.92 -8.38
CA ASP A 143 -8.43 9.03 -8.64
C ASP A 143 -7.81 10.35 -8.22
N THR A 144 -8.19 11.42 -8.90
CA THR A 144 -7.70 12.77 -8.61
C THR A 144 -8.85 13.65 -8.11
N ILE A 145 -8.64 14.31 -6.99
CA ILE A 145 -9.46 15.42 -6.53
C ILE A 145 -8.92 16.69 -7.18
N ALA A 146 -9.73 17.36 -7.96
CA ALA A 146 -9.36 18.51 -8.77
C ALA A 146 -10.29 19.71 -8.55
N ASP A 147 -9.93 20.83 -9.13
CA ASP A 147 -10.77 22.03 -9.15
C ASP A 147 -12.15 21.74 -9.75
N LEU A 148 -13.17 22.45 -9.26
CA LEU A 148 -14.56 22.24 -9.69
C LEU A 148 -14.79 22.72 -11.12
N ASP A 149 -14.22 23.88 -11.49
CA ASP A 149 -14.50 24.57 -12.75
C ASP A 149 -13.54 24.13 -13.86
N ALA A 150 -12.31 23.74 -13.50
CA ALA A 150 -11.28 23.28 -14.42
C ALA A 150 -10.65 21.95 -13.92
N PRO A 151 -11.38 20.83 -13.96
CA PRO A 151 -10.89 19.57 -13.45
C PRO A 151 -9.77 19.01 -14.33
N GLU A 152 -8.62 18.78 -13.73
CA GLU A 152 -7.44 18.19 -14.38
C GLU A 152 -6.98 16.95 -13.61
N ALA A 153 -7.07 15.78 -14.25
CA ALA A 153 -6.64 14.52 -13.65
C ALA A 153 -5.11 14.38 -13.70
N LEU A 154 -4.52 13.86 -12.63
CA LEU A 154 -3.11 13.44 -12.62
C LEU A 154 -2.92 12.12 -13.38
N PRO A 155 -1.69 11.81 -13.83
CA PRO A 155 -1.37 10.52 -14.41
C PRO A 155 -1.84 9.38 -13.53
N ARG A 156 -2.42 8.36 -14.12
CA ARG A 156 -3.03 7.24 -13.39
C ARG A 156 -1.98 6.42 -12.67
N ILE A 157 -2.29 6.01 -11.45
CA ILE A 157 -1.54 4.97 -10.76
C ILE A 157 -2.08 3.63 -11.24
N GLU A 158 -1.23 2.85 -11.91
CA GLU A 158 -1.58 1.49 -12.29
C GLU A 158 -1.44 0.58 -11.07
N VAL A 159 -2.50 -0.15 -10.76
CA VAL A 159 -2.50 -1.19 -9.73
C VAL A 159 -2.56 -2.54 -10.43
N ASP A 160 -1.58 -3.38 -10.17
CA ASP A 160 -1.51 -4.71 -10.75
C ASP A 160 -2.75 -5.53 -10.41
N GLN A 161 -3.32 -6.13 -11.44
CA GLN A 161 -4.47 -7.01 -11.27
C GLN A 161 -4.05 -8.31 -10.59
N PRO A 162 -4.97 -8.96 -9.84
CA PRO A 162 -4.69 -10.28 -9.27
C PRO A 162 -4.28 -11.28 -10.35
N THR A 163 -3.25 -12.06 -10.07
CA THR A 163 -2.76 -13.14 -10.95
C THR A 163 -3.01 -14.53 -10.38
N MET A 164 -3.35 -14.60 -9.08
CA MET A 164 -3.59 -15.86 -8.37
C MET A 164 -4.88 -15.82 -7.55
N SER A 165 -5.49 -16.97 -7.39
CA SER A 165 -6.64 -17.17 -6.50
C SER A 165 -6.42 -18.32 -5.54
N MET A 166 -7.03 -18.26 -4.38
CA MET A 166 -7.11 -19.33 -3.40
C MET A 166 -8.53 -19.43 -2.85
N LEU A 167 -8.98 -20.64 -2.60
CA LEU A 167 -10.24 -20.89 -1.92
C LEU A 167 -10.02 -20.78 -0.41
N PHE A 168 -10.75 -19.88 0.25
CA PHE A 168 -10.81 -19.77 1.71
C PHE A 168 -12.11 -20.37 2.20
N THR A 169 -12.05 -21.23 3.20
CA THR A 169 -13.22 -21.90 3.78
C THR A 169 -13.14 -21.86 5.29
N ILE A 170 -14.29 -22.03 5.94
CA ILE A 170 -14.33 -22.25 7.39
C ILE A 170 -13.56 -23.54 7.72
N ASN A 171 -12.99 -23.60 8.92
CA ASN A 171 -12.36 -24.81 9.39
C ASN A 171 -13.43 -25.87 9.73
N ASN A 172 -13.55 -26.92 8.95
CA ASN A 172 -14.44 -28.05 9.18
C ASN A 172 -13.70 -29.32 9.64
N SER A 173 -12.44 -29.18 10.05
CA SER A 173 -11.62 -30.29 10.55
C SER A 173 -11.98 -30.64 12.01
N PRO A 174 -11.51 -31.81 12.52
CA PRO A 174 -11.68 -32.17 13.94
C PRO A 174 -11.06 -31.18 14.93
N PHE A 175 -10.29 -30.22 14.46
CA PHE A 175 -9.65 -29.17 15.26
C PHE A 175 -10.44 -27.86 15.29
N PHE A 176 -11.64 -27.85 14.72
CA PHE A 176 -12.55 -26.70 14.72
C PHE A 176 -12.72 -26.09 16.13
N GLY A 177 -12.55 -24.78 16.25
CA GLY A 177 -12.77 -24.02 17.47
C GLY A 177 -11.73 -24.24 18.58
N LYS A 178 -10.58 -24.88 18.30
CA LYS A 178 -9.56 -25.17 19.32
C LYS A 178 -8.54 -24.06 19.47
N GLU A 179 -8.22 -23.33 18.44
CA GLU A 179 -7.17 -22.32 18.44
C GLU A 179 -7.69 -20.89 18.17
N GLY A 180 -8.71 -20.75 17.32
CA GLY A 180 -9.25 -19.46 16.90
C GLY A 180 -10.51 -19.06 17.66
N LYS A 181 -10.73 -17.74 17.73
CA LYS A 181 -11.97 -17.14 18.27
C LYS A 181 -13.04 -16.95 17.21
N TYR A 182 -12.61 -16.72 15.95
CA TYR A 182 -13.49 -16.39 14.83
C TYR A 182 -13.52 -17.56 13.85
N VAL A 183 -14.55 -18.39 13.99
CA VAL A 183 -14.65 -19.70 13.32
C VAL A 183 -15.82 -19.82 12.35
N THR A 184 -16.71 -18.80 12.29
CA THR A 184 -17.94 -18.87 11.48
C THR A 184 -17.72 -18.23 10.09
N SER A 185 -18.54 -18.65 9.10
CA SER A 185 -18.55 -18.07 7.76
C SER A 185 -18.78 -16.55 7.79
N ARG A 186 -19.67 -16.08 8.67
CA ARG A 186 -19.92 -14.65 8.85
C ARG A 186 -18.67 -13.89 9.29
N HIS A 187 -17.92 -14.41 10.28
CA HIS A 187 -16.68 -13.77 10.72
C HIS A 187 -15.66 -13.72 9.59
N LEU A 188 -15.51 -14.82 8.84
CA LEU A 188 -14.58 -14.91 7.72
C LEU A 188 -14.98 -13.92 6.62
N ARG A 189 -16.26 -13.89 6.25
CA ARG A 189 -16.82 -12.96 5.28
C ARG A 189 -16.55 -11.51 5.65
N ASP A 190 -16.98 -11.09 6.84
CA ASP A 190 -16.86 -9.70 7.29
C ASP A 190 -15.40 -9.25 7.31
N ARG A 191 -14.47 -10.14 7.70
CA ARG A 191 -13.05 -9.86 7.71
C ARG A 191 -12.46 -9.71 6.31
N LEU A 192 -12.81 -10.60 5.39
CA LEU A 192 -12.33 -10.56 4.00
C LEU A 192 -12.86 -9.31 3.27
N PHE A 193 -14.13 -8.98 3.43
CA PHE A 193 -14.71 -7.78 2.83
C PHE A 193 -14.10 -6.49 3.41
N LYS A 194 -13.82 -6.46 4.72
CA LYS A 194 -13.11 -5.35 5.36
C LYS A 194 -11.67 -5.21 4.83
N GLU A 195 -11.01 -6.31 4.48
CA GLU A 195 -9.68 -6.25 3.86
C GLU A 195 -9.74 -5.59 2.48
N MET A 196 -10.74 -5.91 1.65
CA MET A 196 -10.90 -5.28 0.33
C MET A 196 -11.07 -3.76 0.40
N GLU A 197 -11.59 -3.24 1.51
CA GLU A 197 -11.72 -1.79 1.69
C GLU A 197 -10.38 -1.06 1.78
N LYS A 198 -9.33 -1.78 2.22
CA LYS A 198 -7.97 -1.24 2.40
C LYS A 198 -6.99 -1.71 1.35
N ASN A 199 -7.25 -2.84 0.72
CA ASN A 199 -6.33 -3.54 -0.16
C ASN A 199 -6.95 -3.73 -1.55
N LEU A 200 -6.68 -2.79 -2.45
CA LEU A 200 -7.23 -2.82 -3.82
C LEU A 200 -6.70 -3.97 -4.68
N ALA A 201 -5.57 -4.55 -4.31
CA ALA A 201 -5.01 -5.69 -5.03
C ALA A 201 -5.65 -7.02 -4.59
N LEU A 202 -6.55 -6.97 -3.61
CA LEU A 202 -7.34 -8.10 -3.15
C LEU A 202 -8.74 -8.03 -3.73
N ARG A 203 -9.23 -9.13 -4.27
CA ARG A 203 -10.64 -9.32 -4.62
C ARG A 203 -11.16 -10.56 -3.94
N VAL A 204 -12.38 -10.52 -3.47
CA VAL A 204 -13.09 -11.64 -2.83
C VAL A 204 -14.40 -11.82 -3.53
N ASP A 205 -14.63 -13.00 -4.08
CA ASP A 205 -15.92 -13.39 -4.66
C ASP A 205 -16.54 -14.48 -3.78
N GLU A 206 -17.82 -14.34 -3.47
CA GLU A 206 -18.60 -15.39 -2.82
C GLU A 206 -18.79 -16.56 -3.79
N THR A 207 -18.86 -17.76 -3.26
CA THR A 207 -19.16 -18.95 -4.05
C THR A 207 -20.64 -19.35 -3.86
N ASP A 208 -21.10 -20.36 -4.57
CA ASP A 208 -22.46 -20.93 -4.40
C ASP A 208 -22.73 -21.49 -2.99
N THR A 209 -21.71 -21.59 -2.16
CA THR A 209 -21.79 -22.04 -0.77
C THR A 209 -21.37 -20.92 0.18
N GLU A 210 -22.16 -20.64 1.21
CA GLU A 210 -21.96 -19.53 2.17
C GLU A 210 -20.68 -19.64 3.03
N ASP A 211 -20.01 -20.77 3.02
CA ASP A 211 -18.80 -21.08 3.82
C ASP A 211 -17.50 -21.03 3.03
N LYS A 212 -17.57 -20.65 1.74
CA LYS A 212 -16.42 -20.63 0.82
C LYS A 212 -16.31 -19.30 0.08
N PHE A 213 -15.07 -18.81 -0.03
CA PHE A 213 -14.75 -17.55 -0.68
C PHE A 213 -13.57 -17.75 -1.63
N ASN A 214 -13.70 -17.28 -2.87
CA ASN A 214 -12.58 -17.17 -3.79
C ASN A 214 -11.85 -15.88 -3.52
N VAL A 215 -10.61 -15.97 -3.04
CA VAL A 215 -9.76 -14.83 -2.69
C VAL A 215 -8.68 -14.69 -3.75
N PHE A 216 -8.63 -13.54 -4.40
CA PHE A 216 -7.73 -13.23 -5.51
C PHE A 216 -6.68 -12.23 -5.03
N GLY A 217 -5.41 -12.49 -5.34
CA GLY A 217 -4.29 -11.65 -4.96
C GLY A 217 -3.21 -11.58 -6.03
N ARG A 218 -2.27 -10.66 -5.87
CA ARG A 218 -1.16 -10.47 -6.81
C ARG A 218 -0.22 -11.68 -6.90
N GLY A 219 -0.17 -12.51 -5.85
CA GLY A 219 0.69 -13.67 -5.82
C GLY A 219 0.58 -14.44 -4.50
N VAL A 220 1.32 -15.55 -4.40
CA VAL A 220 1.31 -16.43 -3.22
C VAL A 220 1.72 -15.67 -1.94
N LEU A 221 2.74 -14.84 -2.01
CA LEU A 221 3.22 -14.08 -0.85
C LEU A 221 2.13 -13.12 -0.32
N HIS A 222 1.43 -12.42 -1.22
CA HIS A 222 0.34 -11.52 -0.85
C HIS A 222 -0.77 -12.25 -0.07
N LEU A 223 -1.21 -13.41 -0.59
CA LEU A 223 -2.22 -14.23 0.07
C LEU A 223 -1.71 -14.87 1.37
N SER A 224 -0.44 -15.25 1.42
CA SER A 224 0.19 -15.81 2.64
C SER A 224 0.26 -14.78 3.77
N VAL A 225 0.57 -13.53 3.46
CA VAL A 225 0.56 -12.43 4.44
C VAL A 225 -0.85 -12.21 4.99
N LEU A 226 -1.87 -12.24 4.13
CA LEU A 226 -3.27 -12.14 4.57
C LEU A 226 -3.65 -13.29 5.51
N ILE A 227 -3.32 -14.54 5.14
CA ILE A 227 -3.60 -15.75 5.94
C ILE A 227 -2.94 -15.62 7.32
N GLU A 228 -1.65 -15.26 7.35
CA GLU A 228 -0.91 -15.13 8.61
C GLU A 228 -1.44 -13.99 9.49
N THR A 229 -1.83 -12.87 8.88
CA THR A 229 -2.47 -11.76 9.60
C THR A 229 -3.79 -12.21 10.23
N MET A 230 -4.64 -12.87 9.47
CA MET A 230 -5.91 -13.40 9.97
C MET A 230 -5.70 -14.43 11.08
N ARG A 231 -4.71 -15.31 10.93
CA ARG A 231 -4.34 -16.28 11.97
C ARG A 231 -3.95 -15.59 13.28
N ARG A 232 -3.12 -14.53 13.21
CA ARG A 232 -2.72 -13.75 14.38
C ARG A 232 -3.87 -12.98 15.04
N GLU A 233 -4.84 -12.56 14.24
CA GLU A 233 -6.08 -11.94 14.73
C GLU A 233 -7.03 -12.96 15.40
N GLY A 234 -6.78 -14.26 15.30
CA GLY A 234 -7.54 -15.34 15.91
C GLY A 234 -8.63 -15.94 15.02
N TYR A 235 -8.51 -15.78 13.69
CA TYR A 235 -9.36 -16.47 12.75
C TYR A 235 -8.86 -17.90 12.50
N GLU A 236 -9.78 -18.86 12.52
CA GLU A 236 -9.55 -20.22 12.03
C GLU A 236 -10.14 -20.37 10.64
N LEU A 237 -9.32 -20.79 9.69
CA LEU A 237 -9.75 -21.02 8.31
C LEU A 237 -8.93 -22.13 7.67
N GLN A 238 -9.49 -22.74 6.63
CA GLN A 238 -8.79 -23.63 5.72
C GLN A 238 -8.57 -22.92 4.40
N VAL A 239 -7.43 -23.19 3.76
CA VAL A 239 -7.10 -22.61 2.46
C VAL A 239 -6.85 -23.71 1.43
N GLY A 240 -7.39 -23.52 0.25
CA GLY A 240 -7.14 -24.40 -0.90
C GLY A 240 -5.75 -24.14 -1.49
N ARG A 241 -5.41 -24.93 -2.52
CA ARG A 241 -4.18 -24.70 -3.28
C ARG A 241 -4.30 -23.40 -4.08
N PRO A 242 -3.19 -22.61 -4.19
CA PRO A 242 -3.17 -21.46 -5.06
C PRO A 242 -3.37 -21.90 -6.52
N GLN A 243 -4.17 -21.14 -7.26
CA GLN A 243 -4.46 -21.37 -8.67
C GLN A 243 -4.12 -20.09 -9.45
N VAL A 244 -3.49 -20.26 -10.59
CA VAL A 244 -3.20 -19.17 -11.53
C VAL A 244 -4.51 -18.76 -12.21
N ILE A 245 -4.72 -17.45 -12.34
CA ILE A 245 -5.88 -16.90 -13.04
C ILE A 245 -5.55 -16.85 -14.53
N LEU A 246 -6.29 -17.63 -15.31
CA LEU A 246 -6.22 -17.56 -16.77
C LEU A 246 -7.12 -16.45 -17.28
N LYS A 247 -6.60 -15.62 -18.17
CA LYS A 247 -7.36 -14.60 -18.88
C LYS A 247 -7.56 -15.01 -20.33
N GLU A 248 -8.66 -14.59 -20.92
CA GLU A 248 -8.89 -14.69 -22.35
C GLU A 248 -8.48 -13.37 -23.00
N ILE A 249 -7.44 -13.40 -23.84
CA ILE A 249 -6.94 -12.26 -24.60
C ILE A 249 -7.08 -12.61 -26.07
N ASP A 250 -7.86 -11.84 -26.81
CA ASP A 250 -8.14 -12.07 -28.23
C ASP A 250 -8.66 -13.49 -28.54
N GLY A 251 -9.48 -14.05 -27.65
CA GLY A 251 -10.04 -15.40 -27.78
C GLY A 251 -9.07 -16.53 -27.40
N ILE A 252 -7.86 -16.23 -26.91
CA ILE A 252 -6.84 -17.19 -26.51
C ILE A 252 -6.71 -17.19 -24.99
N LYS A 253 -6.80 -18.38 -24.38
CA LYS A 253 -6.51 -18.52 -22.95
C LYS A 253 -5.04 -18.25 -22.69
N SER A 254 -4.78 -17.24 -21.88
CA SER A 254 -3.45 -16.74 -21.56
C SER A 254 -3.21 -16.83 -20.06
N GLU A 255 -2.02 -17.30 -19.67
CA GLU A 255 -1.54 -17.26 -18.29
C GLU A 255 -0.62 -16.05 -18.05
N PRO A 256 -0.53 -15.52 -16.81
CA PRO A 256 0.40 -14.44 -16.51
C PRO A 256 1.84 -14.95 -16.62
N TYR A 257 2.67 -14.20 -17.33
CA TYR A 257 4.10 -14.47 -17.49
C TYR A 257 4.88 -13.29 -16.93
N GLU A 258 5.93 -13.57 -16.18
CA GLU A 258 6.78 -12.54 -15.57
C GLU A 258 8.26 -12.80 -15.91
N THR A 259 9.03 -11.73 -16.01
CA THR A 259 10.49 -11.82 -16.10
C THR A 259 11.06 -11.84 -14.69
N LEU A 260 11.72 -12.92 -14.32
CA LEU A 260 12.38 -13.06 -13.02
C LEU A 260 13.86 -12.69 -13.16
N SER A 261 14.30 -11.61 -12.51
CA SER A 261 15.70 -11.27 -12.35
C SER A 261 16.17 -11.68 -10.96
N ILE A 262 17.27 -12.42 -10.89
CA ILE A 262 17.83 -12.92 -9.63
C ILE A 262 19.27 -12.46 -9.52
N ASP A 263 19.52 -11.53 -8.60
CA ASP A 263 20.87 -11.07 -8.25
C ASP A 263 21.37 -11.85 -7.03
N VAL A 264 22.44 -12.59 -7.22
CA VAL A 264 23.04 -13.41 -6.16
C VAL A 264 24.56 -13.35 -6.24
N PRO A 265 25.28 -13.49 -5.12
CA PRO A 265 26.72 -13.68 -5.12
C PRO A 265 27.16 -14.86 -5.98
N GLU A 266 28.33 -14.76 -6.61
CA GLU A 266 28.84 -15.76 -7.56
C GLU A 266 28.94 -17.18 -6.99
N ASP A 267 29.26 -17.31 -5.71
CA ASP A 267 29.36 -18.59 -4.99
C ASP A 267 28.02 -19.35 -4.85
N VAL A 268 26.89 -18.66 -4.97
CA VAL A 268 25.54 -19.26 -4.91
C VAL A 268 24.80 -19.26 -6.25
N ALA A 269 25.37 -18.67 -7.31
CA ALA A 269 24.76 -18.56 -8.63
C ALA A 269 24.35 -19.93 -9.21
N SER A 270 25.22 -20.93 -9.12
CA SER A 270 24.95 -22.31 -9.59
C SER A 270 23.75 -22.95 -8.86
N LYS A 271 23.56 -22.65 -7.57
CA LYS A 271 22.41 -23.16 -6.80
C LYS A 271 21.11 -22.47 -7.24
N ALA A 272 21.16 -21.17 -7.49
CA ALA A 272 20.02 -20.42 -7.99
C ALA A 272 19.57 -20.91 -9.38
N ILE A 273 20.52 -21.08 -10.31
CA ILE A 273 20.25 -21.62 -11.66
C ILE A 273 19.62 -23.02 -11.57
N ASN A 274 20.19 -23.91 -10.77
CA ASN A 274 19.64 -25.25 -10.61
C ASN A 274 18.23 -25.24 -10.04
N LEU A 275 17.94 -24.36 -9.08
CA LEU A 275 16.61 -24.25 -8.47
C LEU A 275 15.55 -23.79 -9.49
N VAL A 276 15.89 -22.85 -10.35
CA VAL A 276 15.00 -22.34 -11.39
C VAL A 276 14.83 -23.33 -12.53
N SER A 277 15.89 -24.04 -12.92
CA SER A 277 15.87 -25.01 -14.01
C SER A 277 15.08 -26.32 -13.70
N LEU A 278 14.81 -26.57 -12.41
CA LEU A 278 14.02 -27.74 -11.97
C LEU A 278 12.51 -27.50 -11.98
N ARG A 279 12.08 -26.30 -12.33
CA ARG A 279 10.67 -25.88 -12.43
C ARG A 279 10.28 -25.60 -13.87
#